data_b2803caf9c2011edd9ea64dc23d21afc
#
_entry.id   b2803caf9c2011edd9ea64dc23d21afc
#
_cell.length_a   1.000
_cell.length_b   1.000
_cell.length_c   1.000
_cell.angle_alpha   90.00
_cell.angle_beta   90.00
_cell.angle_gamma   90.00
#
_symmetry.space_group_name_H-M   'P 1'
#
loop_
_entity.id
_entity.type
_entity.pdbx_description
1 polymer ?
#
loop_
_entity_poly.entity_id
_entity_poly.type
_entity_poly.pdbx_seq_one_letter_code
_entity_poly.pdbx_strand_id
1 'polypeptide(L)'
;MCAVAEPLGRLTTDLWAQFCFSSVTKAEGLGMNVIIEGFRDRIAYGGPVLYLCNHMSMAETILLPPVLLSFGPFSYVAKASLAHLPFLERAAEHMRMVPISRKSPREDLINIIKTGTDRIGSGDSFLIFPQGTRCDVFSRKRYSSIGAKLAERAGCPVVPIVVDTRCQPTRKTGLLRKVLKDFGPVDTSHDIRISCGPVIPCAKSKDLHEAAFDWMAAKLESWGLPVER
;
A
#
# COMPACT_ATOMS: atom_id res chain seq x y z
N MET A 1 8.95 5.58 -17.50
CA MET A 1 8.35 4.51 -18.35
C MET A 1 6.85 4.65 -18.47
N CYS A 2 6.09 4.67 -17.38
CA CYS A 2 4.62 4.86 -17.42
C CYS A 2 4.19 6.13 -18.15
N ALA A 3 4.83 7.27 -17.83
CA ALA A 3 4.51 8.55 -18.44
C ALA A 3 4.82 8.61 -19.95
N VAL A 4 5.76 7.79 -20.44
CA VAL A 4 6.11 7.69 -21.87
C VAL A 4 5.17 6.75 -22.60
N ALA A 5 4.72 5.68 -21.94
CA ALA A 5 3.79 4.71 -22.52
C ALA A 5 2.35 5.26 -22.60
N GLU A 6 1.94 6.07 -21.64
CA GLU A 6 0.61 6.65 -21.53
C GLU A 6 0.18 7.44 -22.78
N PRO A 7 0.98 8.39 -23.32
CA PRO A 7 0.64 9.12 -24.54
C PRO A 7 0.42 8.22 -25.75
N LEU A 8 0.96 7.02 -25.73
CA LEU A 8 0.79 6.02 -26.77
C LEU A 8 -0.39 5.07 -26.52
N GLY A 9 -1.14 5.28 -25.43
CA GLY A 9 -2.26 4.43 -25.03
C GLY A 9 -1.87 2.98 -24.70
N ARG A 10 -0.61 2.75 -24.30
CA ARG A 10 -0.03 1.43 -24.05
C ARG A 10 0.16 1.10 -22.56
N LEU A 11 -0.24 2.00 -21.67
CA LEU A 11 -0.13 1.72 -20.24
C LEU A 11 -1.14 0.63 -19.87
N THR A 12 -0.63 -0.47 -19.32
CA THR A 12 -1.40 -1.59 -18.80
C THR A 12 -0.94 -1.92 -17.38
N THR A 13 -1.72 -2.74 -16.67
CA THR A 13 -1.31 -3.25 -15.36
C THR A 13 0.03 -3.97 -15.42
N ASP A 14 0.28 -4.73 -16.49
CA ASP A 14 1.55 -5.45 -16.69
C ASP A 14 2.72 -4.49 -16.88
N LEU A 15 2.54 -3.44 -17.67
CA LEU A 15 3.57 -2.43 -17.89
C LEU A 15 3.87 -1.67 -16.57
N TRP A 16 2.85 -1.40 -15.77
CA TRP A 16 3.04 -0.81 -14.45
C TRP A 16 3.82 -1.75 -13.52
N ALA A 17 3.45 -3.05 -13.48
CA ALA A 17 4.18 -4.05 -12.71
C ALA A 17 5.65 -4.14 -13.14
N GLN A 18 5.93 -4.17 -14.45
CA GLN A 18 7.30 -4.17 -14.98
C GLN A 18 8.09 -2.92 -14.59
N PHE A 19 7.46 -1.74 -14.67
CA PHE A 19 8.09 -0.49 -14.22
C PHE A 19 8.45 -0.54 -12.73
N CYS A 20 7.52 -0.98 -11.90
CA CYS A 20 7.74 -1.11 -10.47
C CYS A 20 8.83 -2.17 -10.16
N PHE A 21 8.81 -3.31 -10.84
CA PHE A 21 9.84 -4.34 -10.69
C PHE A 21 11.23 -3.83 -11.10
N SER A 22 11.33 -3.06 -12.19
CA SER A 22 12.60 -2.46 -12.60
C SER A 22 13.17 -1.49 -11.55
N SER A 23 12.32 -0.93 -10.70
CA SER A 23 12.74 -0.06 -9.60
C SER A 23 13.31 -0.87 -8.41
N VAL A 24 12.77 -2.06 -8.17
CA VAL A 24 13.32 -3.01 -7.20
C VAL A 24 14.72 -3.45 -7.62
N THR A 25 14.89 -3.91 -8.87
CA THR A 25 16.21 -4.35 -9.39
C THR A 25 17.23 -3.23 -9.41
N LYS A 26 16.81 -1.97 -9.61
CA LYS A 26 17.71 -0.81 -9.49
C LYS A 26 18.16 -0.58 -8.05
N ALA A 27 17.27 -0.74 -7.06
CA ALA A 27 17.63 -0.64 -5.65
C ALA A 27 18.68 -1.68 -5.29
N GLU A 28 18.50 -2.94 -5.72
CA GLU A 28 19.49 -4.00 -5.55
C GLU A 28 20.82 -3.69 -6.25
N GLY A 29 20.78 -3.13 -7.46
CA GLY A 29 21.96 -2.67 -8.20
C GLY A 29 22.71 -1.53 -7.51
N LEU A 30 22.07 -0.79 -6.59
CA LEU A 30 22.69 0.21 -5.72
C LEU A 30 23.24 -0.38 -4.40
N GLY A 31 23.21 -1.70 -4.23
CA GLY A 31 23.72 -2.41 -3.05
C GLY A 31 22.72 -2.53 -1.89
N MET A 32 21.44 -2.20 -2.12
CA MET A 32 20.40 -2.40 -1.11
C MET A 32 19.90 -3.84 -1.15
N ASN A 33 19.58 -4.43 0.01
CA ASN A 33 18.86 -5.69 0.04
C ASN A 33 17.33 -5.40 0.01
N VAL A 34 16.61 -6.14 -0.83
CA VAL A 34 15.14 -6.14 -0.84
C VAL A 34 14.66 -7.48 -0.28
N ILE A 35 14.23 -7.48 0.97
CA ILE A 35 13.85 -8.68 1.72
C ILE A 35 12.34 -8.81 1.70
N ILE A 36 11.84 -9.88 1.08
CA ILE A 36 10.40 -10.18 0.95
C ILE A 36 10.14 -11.52 1.63
N GLU A 37 9.27 -11.54 2.64
CA GLU A 37 9.02 -12.74 3.46
C GLU A 37 7.56 -12.91 3.87
N GLY A 38 7.19 -14.08 4.39
CA GLY A 38 5.91 -14.35 5.04
C GLY A 38 4.72 -14.62 4.13
N PHE A 39 4.90 -14.73 2.81
CA PHE A 39 3.79 -14.88 1.86
C PHE A 39 3.22 -16.31 1.72
N ARG A 40 3.66 -17.26 2.52
CA ARG A 40 3.26 -18.68 2.42
C ARG A 40 1.74 -18.87 2.52
N ASP A 41 1.11 -18.28 3.54
CA ASP A 41 -0.34 -18.41 3.76
C ASP A 41 -1.13 -17.71 2.66
N ARG A 42 -0.62 -16.57 2.18
CA ARG A 42 -1.21 -15.84 1.06
C ARG A 42 -1.16 -16.64 -0.25
N ILE A 43 -0.07 -17.34 -0.51
CA ILE A 43 0.07 -18.25 -1.66
C ILE A 43 -0.97 -19.36 -1.56
N ALA A 44 -1.15 -19.97 -0.39
CA ALA A 44 -2.08 -21.07 -0.19
C ALA A 44 -3.56 -20.63 -0.31
N TYR A 45 -3.88 -19.39 0.06
CA TYR A 45 -5.27 -18.90 0.04
C TYR A 45 -5.81 -18.67 -1.36
N GLY A 46 -5.05 -18.10 -2.28
CA GLY A 46 -5.40 -17.94 -3.70
C GLY A 46 -6.53 -16.93 -4.03
N GLY A 47 -7.45 -16.63 -3.12
CA GLY A 47 -8.58 -15.72 -3.35
C GLY A 47 -8.30 -14.23 -3.10
N PRO A 48 -9.28 -13.32 -3.34
CA PRO A 48 -9.16 -11.90 -3.03
C PRO A 48 -9.09 -11.67 -1.52
N VAL A 49 -8.27 -10.70 -1.11
CA VAL A 49 -8.06 -10.34 0.29
C VAL A 49 -8.04 -8.83 0.47
N LEU A 50 -8.27 -8.36 1.70
CA LEU A 50 -7.97 -7.00 2.10
C LEU A 50 -6.57 -6.93 2.69
N TYR A 51 -5.66 -6.24 2.02
CA TYR A 51 -4.33 -5.94 2.55
C TYR A 51 -4.37 -4.70 3.44
N LEU A 52 -3.84 -4.80 4.65
CA LEU A 52 -3.59 -3.67 5.55
C LEU A 52 -2.08 -3.46 5.67
N CYS A 53 -1.59 -2.30 5.28
CA CYS A 53 -0.16 -2.01 5.27
C CYS A 53 0.15 -0.72 6.03
N ASN A 54 1.25 -0.66 6.80
CA ASN A 54 1.76 0.60 7.32
C ASN A 54 2.26 1.48 6.17
N HIS A 55 2.37 2.78 6.39
CA HIS A 55 2.75 3.74 5.36
C HIS A 55 3.86 4.65 5.86
N MET A 56 5.08 4.46 5.37
CA MET A 56 6.27 5.21 5.78
C MET A 56 6.71 6.21 4.71
N SER A 57 6.72 5.78 3.42
CA SER A 57 7.27 6.57 2.33
C SER A 57 6.45 6.45 1.03
N MET A 58 6.90 7.07 -0.04
CA MET A 58 6.36 6.81 -1.39
C MET A 58 6.86 5.51 -1.99
N ALA A 59 7.94 4.94 -1.45
CA ALA A 59 8.52 3.71 -1.99
C ALA A 59 7.51 2.55 -1.99
N GLU A 60 6.59 2.47 -1.01
CA GLU A 60 5.57 1.43 -0.96
C GLU A 60 4.69 1.40 -2.22
N THR A 61 4.42 2.56 -2.83
CA THR A 61 3.61 2.64 -4.05
C THR A 61 4.31 2.05 -5.28
N ILE A 62 5.61 1.83 -5.19
CA ILE A 62 6.44 1.23 -6.23
C ILE A 62 6.83 -0.21 -5.85
N LEU A 63 7.10 -0.45 -4.57
CA LEU A 63 7.60 -1.75 -4.09
C LEU A 63 6.50 -2.80 -3.91
N LEU A 64 5.29 -2.39 -3.49
CA LEU A 64 4.19 -3.34 -3.29
C LEU A 64 3.56 -3.88 -4.59
N PRO A 65 3.39 -3.09 -5.66
CA PRO A 65 2.73 -3.59 -6.86
C PRO A 65 3.33 -4.86 -7.46
N PRO A 66 4.66 -5.00 -7.67
CA PRO A 66 5.21 -6.22 -8.25
C PRO A 66 4.99 -7.45 -7.35
N VAL A 67 4.91 -7.24 -6.03
CA VAL A 67 4.64 -8.32 -5.09
C VAL A 67 3.16 -8.68 -5.08
N LEU A 68 2.26 -7.69 -4.97
CA LEU A 68 0.83 -7.95 -4.82
C LEU A 68 0.17 -8.41 -6.11
N LEU A 69 0.59 -7.92 -7.27
CA LEU A 69 0.08 -8.32 -8.57
C LEU A 69 0.41 -9.78 -8.91
N SER A 70 1.42 -10.39 -8.28
CA SER A 70 1.69 -11.82 -8.42
C SER A 70 0.57 -12.72 -7.86
N PHE A 71 -0.31 -12.14 -7.01
CA PHE A 71 -1.49 -12.81 -6.44
C PHE A 71 -2.80 -12.42 -7.12
N GLY A 72 -2.75 -11.68 -8.21
CA GLY A 72 -3.90 -11.19 -8.95
C GLY A 72 -4.08 -9.67 -8.87
N PRO A 73 -5.12 -9.14 -9.52
CA PRO A 73 -5.38 -7.70 -9.52
C PRO A 73 -5.69 -7.18 -8.12
N PHE A 74 -5.29 -5.93 -7.86
CA PHE A 74 -5.67 -5.25 -6.64
C PHE A 74 -5.99 -3.78 -6.89
N SER A 75 -6.91 -3.26 -6.07
CA SER A 75 -7.26 -1.84 -6.00
C SER A 75 -6.67 -1.21 -4.73
N TYR A 76 -6.43 0.09 -4.75
CA TYR A 76 -5.89 0.79 -3.59
C TYR A 76 -6.45 2.20 -3.46
N VAL A 77 -6.45 2.72 -2.24
CA VAL A 77 -6.93 4.06 -1.93
C VAL A 77 -5.83 5.09 -2.11
N ALA A 78 -6.10 6.15 -2.86
CA ALA A 78 -5.16 7.26 -3.00
C ALA A 78 -5.87 8.62 -3.06
N LYS A 79 -5.12 9.70 -2.84
CA LYS A 79 -5.64 11.06 -2.91
C LYS A 79 -6.08 11.40 -4.33
N ALA A 80 -7.32 11.89 -4.51
CA ALA A 80 -7.89 12.25 -5.81
C ALA A 80 -7.01 13.22 -6.62
N SER A 81 -6.29 14.15 -5.95
CA SER A 81 -5.38 15.07 -6.64
C SER A 81 -4.21 14.38 -7.38
N LEU A 82 -3.93 13.11 -7.10
CA LEU A 82 -2.92 12.35 -7.86
C LEU A 82 -3.44 11.98 -9.25
N ALA A 83 -4.74 11.69 -9.37
CA ALA A 83 -5.39 11.42 -10.67
C ALA A 83 -5.43 12.65 -11.59
N HIS A 84 -5.32 13.87 -11.04
CA HIS A 84 -5.34 15.11 -11.83
C HIS A 84 -3.93 15.63 -12.19
N LEU A 85 -2.89 14.89 -11.85
CA LEU A 85 -1.55 15.24 -12.32
C LEU A 85 -1.43 14.92 -13.82
N PRO A 86 -0.87 15.84 -14.63
CA PRO A 86 -0.58 15.55 -16.04
C PRO A 86 0.15 14.20 -16.16
N PHE A 87 -0.24 13.39 -17.10
CA PHE A 87 0.30 12.05 -17.37
C PHE A 87 -0.10 10.93 -16.38
N LEU A 88 -0.75 11.23 -15.22
CA LEU A 88 -1.17 10.23 -14.26
C LEU A 88 -2.67 9.93 -14.28
N GLU A 89 -3.49 10.74 -14.95
CA GLU A 89 -4.96 10.56 -14.97
C GLU A 89 -5.36 9.18 -15.50
N ARG A 90 -4.92 8.84 -16.73
CA ARG A 90 -5.17 7.52 -17.30
C ARG A 90 -4.40 6.41 -16.59
N ALA A 91 -3.17 6.71 -16.14
CA ALA A 91 -2.40 5.76 -15.34
C ALA A 91 -3.15 5.36 -14.07
N ALA A 92 -3.84 6.30 -13.40
CA ALA A 92 -4.60 6.03 -12.19
C ALA A 92 -5.76 5.04 -12.43
N GLU A 93 -6.42 5.08 -13.59
CA GLU A 93 -7.46 4.12 -13.96
C GLU A 93 -6.88 2.71 -14.12
N HIS A 94 -5.81 2.57 -14.90
CA HIS A 94 -5.13 1.29 -15.13
C HIS A 94 -4.50 0.72 -13.84
N MET A 95 -4.08 1.59 -12.94
CA MET A 95 -3.57 1.24 -11.61
C MET A 95 -4.69 0.92 -10.61
N ARG A 96 -5.97 0.90 -11.01
CA ARG A 96 -7.15 0.57 -10.18
C ARG A 96 -7.27 1.41 -8.92
N MET A 97 -6.88 2.68 -8.99
CA MET A 97 -6.92 3.62 -7.88
C MET A 97 -8.37 3.97 -7.50
N VAL A 98 -8.66 3.97 -6.21
CA VAL A 98 -9.90 4.49 -5.63
C VAL A 98 -9.61 5.88 -5.06
N PRO A 99 -10.11 6.96 -5.70
CA PRO A 99 -9.79 8.31 -5.29
C PRO A 99 -10.56 8.72 -4.02
N ILE A 100 -9.87 9.42 -3.10
CA ILE A 100 -10.47 10.07 -1.93
C ILE A 100 -10.17 11.57 -1.94
N SER A 101 -11.16 12.35 -1.54
CA SER A 101 -11.06 13.83 -1.53
C SER A 101 -10.23 14.35 -0.36
N ARG A 102 -10.28 13.65 0.78
CA ARG A 102 -9.78 14.08 2.10
C ARG A 102 -10.45 15.37 2.63
N LYS A 103 -11.51 15.83 1.96
CA LYS A 103 -12.29 17.01 2.37
C LYS A 103 -13.54 16.63 3.16
N SER A 104 -14.14 15.49 2.82
CA SER A 104 -15.33 14.95 3.46
C SER A 104 -15.07 13.52 3.94
N PRO A 105 -14.61 13.32 5.20
CA PRO A 105 -14.28 11.99 5.71
C PRO A 105 -15.44 10.98 5.62
N ARG A 106 -16.69 11.46 5.77
CA ARG A 106 -17.87 10.60 5.68
C ARG A 106 -18.12 10.12 4.26
N GLU A 107 -18.02 11.00 3.26
CA GLU A 107 -18.18 10.64 1.84
C GLU A 107 -17.04 9.73 1.38
N ASP A 108 -15.80 10.06 1.76
CA ASP A 108 -14.65 9.22 1.48
C ASP A 108 -14.82 7.81 2.07
N LEU A 109 -15.34 7.70 3.31
CA LEU A 109 -15.64 6.41 3.94
C LEU A 109 -16.69 5.62 3.14
N ILE A 110 -17.80 6.26 2.76
CA ILE A 110 -18.87 5.63 1.99
C ILE A 110 -18.32 5.15 0.64
N ASN A 111 -17.53 5.98 -0.03
CA ASN A 111 -16.90 5.64 -1.32
C ASN A 111 -15.95 4.44 -1.20
N ILE A 112 -15.08 4.44 -0.18
CA ILE A 112 -14.15 3.32 0.05
C ILE A 112 -14.91 2.02 0.32
N ILE A 113 -15.93 2.04 1.18
CA ILE A 113 -16.71 0.83 1.52
C ILE A 113 -17.46 0.33 0.29
N LYS A 114 -18.17 1.21 -0.44
CA LYS A 114 -18.92 0.82 -1.63
C LYS A 114 -17.99 0.27 -2.72
N THR A 115 -17.06 1.09 -3.17
CA THR A 115 -16.15 0.72 -4.27
C THR A 115 -15.26 -0.47 -3.89
N GLY A 116 -14.78 -0.54 -2.65
CA GLY A 116 -13.98 -1.66 -2.18
C GLY A 116 -14.77 -2.97 -2.15
N THR A 117 -16.04 -2.94 -1.69
CA THR A 117 -16.91 -4.13 -1.72
C THR A 117 -17.14 -4.60 -3.15
N ASP A 118 -17.44 -3.69 -4.09
CA ASP A 118 -17.64 -4.02 -5.50
C ASP A 118 -16.39 -4.61 -6.14
N ARG A 119 -15.21 -4.05 -5.84
CA ARG A 119 -13.91 -4.52 -6.35
C ARG A 119 -13.56 -5.91 -5.82
N ILE A 120 -13.73 -6.13 -4.52
CA ILE A 120 -13.49 -7.44 -3.90
C ILE A 120 -14.47 -8.48 -4.46
N GLY A 121 -15.74 -8.12 -4.61
CA GLY A 121 -16.76 -8.99 -5.24
C GLY A 121 -16.45 -9.32 -6.70
N SER A 122 -15.70 -8.49 -7.41
CA SER A 122 -15.22 -8.73 -8.78
C SER A 122 -13.91 -9.52 -8.85
N GLY A 123 -13.36 -9.96 -7.71
CA GLY A 123 -12.14 -10.76 -7.63
C GLY A 123 -10.84 -9.96 -7.42
N ASP A 124 -10.91 -8.64 -7.26
CA ASP A 124 -9.74 -7.83 -6.91
C ASP A 124 -9.43 -7.97 -5.42
N SER A 125 -8.16 -8.04 -5.06
CA SER A 125 -7.73 -7.70 -3.71
C SER A 125 -7.81 -6.19 -3.48
N PHE A 126 -7.75 -5.74 -2.22
CA PHE A 126 -7.85 -4.31 -1.93
C PHE A 126 -6.78 -3.89 -0.91
N LEU A 127 -6.01 -2.84 -1.21
CA LEU A 127 -4.95 -2.34 -0.32
C LEU A 127 -5.38 -1.05 0.37
N ILE A 128 -5.27 -1.04 1.69
CA ILE A 128 -5.49 0.15 2.52
C ILE A 128 -4.28 0.39 3.42
N PHE A 129 -3.89 1.67 3.53
CA PHE A 129 -2.97 2.16 4.53
C PHE A 129 -3.77 2.74 5.70
N PRO A 130 -3.95 2.00 6.81
CA PRO A 130 -4.88 2.40 7.89
C PRO A 130 -4.53 3.73 8.56
N GLN A 131 -3.26 4.12 8.56
CA GLN A 131 -2.81 5.40 9.11
C GLN A 131 -3.20 6.60 8.23
N GLY A 132 -3.66 6.38 6.99
CA GLY A 132 -4.15 7.39 6.05
C GLY A 132 -3.11 8.39 5.55
N THR A 133 -1.92 8.44 6.15
CA THR A 133 -0.80 9.29 5.76
C THR A 133 0.52 8.62 6.16
N ARG A 134 1.60 9.03 5.53
CA ARG A 134 2.95 8.55 5.86
C ARG A 134 3.34 8.94 7.28
N CYS A 135 3.84 7.98 8.05
CA CYS A 135 4.24 8.13 9.43
C CYS A 135 5.51 7.34 9.72
N ASP A 136 6.43 7.96 10.47
CA ASP A 136 7.65 7.30 10.93
C ASP A 136 7.35 6.36 12.12
N VAL A 137 6.20 6.56 12.80
CA VAL A 137 5.76 5.78 13.96
C VAL A 137 4.46 5.06 13.62
N PHE A 138 4.40 3.77 13.88
CA PHE A 138 3.16 3.00 13.77
C PHE A 138 2.35 3.16 15.06
N SER A 139 1.22 3.86 14.99
CA SER A 139 0.47 4.29 16.17
C SER A 139 -0.97 3.77 16.15
N ARG A 140 -1.42 3.14 17.24
CA ARG A 140 -2.81 2.69 17.42
C ARG A 140 -3.79 3.86 17.29
N LYS A 141 -3.45 5.02 17.80
CA LYS A 141 -4.29 6.22 17.72
C LYS A 141 -4.60 6.64 16.28
N ARG A 142 -3.68 6.36 15.34
CA ARG A 142 -3.83 6.68 13.92
C ARG A 142 -4.28 5.49 13.07
N TYR A 143 -4.36 4.31 13.67
CA TYR A 143 -4.75 3.10 12.95
C TYR A 143 -6.26 3.02 12.80
N SER A 144 -6.76 3.41 11.62
CA SER A 144 -8.19 3.46 11.30
C SER A 144 -8.80 2.07 11.11
N SER A 145 -10.01 1.87 11.63
CA SER A 145 -10.78 0.63 11.44
C SER A 145 -11.44 0.51 10.06
N ILE A 146 -11.18 1.44 9.13
CA ILE A 146 -11.87 1.48 7.82
C ILE A 146 -11.65 0.20 7.01
N GLY A 147 -10.41 -0.34 7.03
CA GLY A 147 -10.11 -1.58 6.34
C GLY A 147 -10.82 -2.78 6.95
N ALA A 148 -10.80 -2.91 8.26
CA ALA A 148 -11.53 -3.99 8.96
C ALA A 148 -13.04 -3.94 8.68
N LYS A 149 -13.63 -2.74 8.65
CA LYS A 149 -15.06 -2.55 8.28
C LYS A 149 -15.33 -2.93 6.83
N LEU A 150 -14.40 -2.61 5.91
CA LEU A 150 -14.53 -3.02 4.52
C LEU A 150 -14.45 -4.55 4.40
N ALA A 151 -13.49 -5.20 5.08
CA ALA A 151 -13.33 -6.64 5.05
C ALA A 151 -14.59 -7.38 5.60
N GLU A 152 -15.12 -6.93 6.74
CA GLU A 152 -16.38 -7.46 7.29
C GLU A 152 -17.53 -7.29 6.29
N ARG A 153 -17.66 -6.11 5.67
CA ARG A 153 -18.73 -5.81 4.71
C ARG A 153 -18.62 -6.63 3.42
N ALA A 154 -17.40 -6.81 2.93
CA ALA A 154 -17.14 -7.56 1.70
C ALA A 154 -17.07 -9.08 1.92
N GLY A 155 -17.07 -9.56 3.17
CA GLY A 155 -16.95 -10.97 3.49
C GLY A 155 -15.58 -11.57 3.14
N CYS A 156 -14.51 -10.77 3.12
CA CYS A 156 -13.18 -11.22 2.73
C CYS A 156 -12.19 -11.27 3.92
N PRO A 157 -11.16 -12.13 3.86
CA PRO A 157 -10.12 -12.15 4.90
C PRO A 157 -9.22 -10.91 4.81
N VAL A 158 -8.55 -10.63 5.92
CA VAL A 158 -7.53 -9.59 6.04
C VAL A 158 -6.15 -10.22 6.02
N VAL A 159 -5.24 -9.58 5.28
CA VAL A 159 -3.81 -9.93 5.27
C VAL A 159 -3.01 -8.70 5.67
N PRO A 160 -2.42 -8.67 6.88
CA PRO A 160 -1.57 -7.58 7.29
C PRO A 160 -0.21 -7.67 6.59
N ILE A 161 0.29 -6.53 6.13
CA ILE A 161 1.61 -6.38 5.53
C ILE A 161 2.34 -5.30 6.30
N VAL A 162 3.62 -5.50 6.57
CA VAL A 162 4.48 -4.46 7.09
C VAL A 162 5.64 -4.22 6.15
N VAL A 163 6.02 -2.95 6.05
CA VAL A 163 7.15 -2.49 5.23
C VAL A 163 8.10 -1.65 6.08
N ASP A 164 9.39 -1.80 5.81
CA ASP A 164 10.42 -0.89 6.26
C ASP A 164 11.02 -0.21 5.03
N THR A 165 10.68 1.05 4.85
CA THR A 165 11.14 1.88 3.74
C THR A 165 11.83 3.15 4.24
N ARG A 166 12.54 3.06 5.39
CA ARG A 166 13.36 4.15 5.96
C ARG A 166 14.44 4.64 5.01
N CYS A 167 14.81 3.81 4.03
CA CYS A 167 15.67 4.20 2.92
C CYS A 167 15.17 5.43 2.15
N GLN A 168 13.87 5.74 2.22
CA GLN A 168 13.28 6.93 1.60
C GLN A 168 12.61 7.83 2.66
N PRO A 169 13.39 8.60 3.43
CA PRO A 169 12.83 9.46 4.46
C PRO A 169 11.96 10.57 3.86
N THR A 170 10.82 10.83 4.49
CA THR A 170 9.97 11.96 4.11
C THR A 170 10.67 13.28 4.45
N ARG A 171 10.97 14.10 3.44
CA ARG A 171 11.57 15.43 3.66
C ARG A 171 10.62 16.34 4.44
N LYS A 172 11.03 16.73 5.65
CA LYS A 172 10.26 17.64 6.53
C LYS A 172 10.62 19.11 6.30
N THR A 173 11.79 19.42 5.70
CA THR A 173 12.31 20.81 5.55
C THR A 173 13.03 21.03 4.20
N GLY A 174 13.16 22.29 3.79
CA GLY A 174 13.92 22.75 2.62
C GLY A 174 13.10 23.37 1.49
N LEU A 175 13.74 24.24 0.67
CA LEU A 175 13.11 24.97 -0.43
C LEU A 175 12.48 24.06 -1.48
N LEU A 176 13.11 22.93 -1.75
CA LEU A 176 12.63 21.88 -2.69
C LEU A 176 11.51 20.99 -2.13
N ARG A 177 11.09 21.19 -0.87
CA ARG A 177 10.05 20.40 -0.22
C ARG A 177 8.73 20.36 -0.99
N LYS A 178 8.35 21.46 -1.65
CA LYS A 178 7.07 21.53 -2.39
C LYS A 178 7.08 20.68 -3.67
N VAL A 179 8.23 20.52 -4.31
CA VAL A 179 8.37 19.83 -5.60
C VAL A 179 8.86 18.39 -5.40
N LEU A 180 9.79 18.15 -4.46
CA LEU A 180 10.43 16.86 -4.23
C LEU A 180 10.00 16.20 -2.91
N LYS A 181 8.87 16.59 -2.34
CA LYS A 181 8.34 16.04 -1.08
C LYS A 181 8.23 14.51 -1.11
N ASP A 182 7.91 13.99 -2.28
CA ASP A 182 7.60 12.58 -2.50
C ASP A 182 8.75 11.81 -3.18
N PHE A 183 9.75 12.53 -3.71
CA PHE A 183 10.92 11.98 -4.39
C PHE A 183 12.20 12.41 -3.67
N GLY A 184 12.29 12.06 -2.39
CA GLY A 184 13.51 12.33 -1.59
C GLY A 184 14.70 11.49 -2.04
N PRO A 185 15.92 11.82 -1.58
CA PRO A 185 17.06 10.96 -1.79
C PRO A 185 16.80 9.59 -1.18
N VAL A 186 17.32 8.56 -1.82
CA VAL A 186 17.32 7.19 -1.30
C VAL A 186 18.60 7.01 -0.48
N ASP A 187 18.45 6.58 0.77
CA ASP A 187 19.56 6.19 1.64
C ASP A 187 19.83 4.69 1.44
N THR A 188 20.88 4.39 0.69
CA THR A 188 21.24 3.01 0.32
C THR A 188 21.85 2.22 1.48
N SER A 189 22.09 2.83 2.64
CA SER A 189 22.56 2.14 3.84
C SER A 189 21.46 1.35 4.56
N HIS A 190 20.20 1.54 4.17
CA HIS A 190 19.05 0.86 4.74
C HIS A 190 18.45 -0.15 3.77
N ASP A 191 18.28 -1.38 4.24
CA ASP A 191 17.57 -2.42 3.51
C ASP A 191 16.07 -2.09 3.39
N ILE A 192 15.46 -2.60 2.33
CA ILE A 192 14.01 -2.58 2.15
C ILE A 192 13.47 -3.91 2.66
N ARG A 193 12.46 -3.88 3.54
CA ARG A 193 11.84 -5.08 4.08
C ARG A 193 10.34 -5.07 3.83
N ILE A 194 9.80 -6.17 3.35
CA ILE A 194 8.37 -6.40 3.17
C ILE A 194 8.04 -7.75 3.83
N SER A 195 7.15 -7.75 4.82
CA SER A 195 6.69 -8.98 5.45
C SER A 195 5.17 -9.08 5.39
N CYS A 196 4.70 -10.24 4.96
CA CYS A 196 3.29 -10.59 4.90
C CYS A 196 2.92 -11.42 6.13
N GLY A 197 1.82 -11.09 6.76
CA GLY A 197 1.27 -11.81 7.88
C GLY A 197 0.34 -12.96 7.48
N PRO A 198 -0.29 -13.60 8.48
CA PRO A 198 -1.24 -14.66 8.23
C PRO A 198 -2.49 -14.14 7.50
N VAL A 199 -3.15 -15.05 6.80
CA VAL A 199 -4.51 -14.78 6.28
C VAL A 199 -5.48 -14.87 7.45
N ILE A 200 -5.95 -13.72 7.95
CA ILE A 200 -6.92 -13.63 9.05
C ILE A 200 -8.31 -13.83 8.45
N PRO A 201 -9.03 -14.93 8.80
CA PRO A 201 -10.35 -15.19 8.24
C PRO A 201 -11.33 -14.06 8.50
N CYS A 202 -12.33 -13.90 7.63
CA CYS A 202 -13.37 -12.88 7.80
C CYS A 202 -14.07 -13.04 9.15
N ALA A 203 -14.16 -11.95 9.89
CA ALA A 203 -14.76 -11.87 11.21
C ALA A 203 -15.37 -10.48 11.43
N LYS A 204 -15.81 -10.19 12.66
CA LYS A 204 -16.25 -8.84 13.04
C LYS A 204 -15.11 -7.84 12.90
N SER A 205 -15.42 -6.64 12.44
CA SER A 205 -14.41 -5.61 12.18
C SER A 205 -13.56 -5.26 13.39
N LYS A 206 -14.10 -5.37 14.60
CA LYS A 206 -13.33 -5.18 15.83
C LYS A 206 -12.21 -6.22 15.95
N ASP A 207 -12.52 -7.50 15.77
CA ASP A 207 -11.56 -8.59 15.90
C ASP A 207 -10.50 -8.55 14.80
N LEU A 208 -10.92 -8.27 13.55
CA LEU A 208 -10.02 -8.05 12.41
C LEU A 208 -9.05 -6.90 12.65
N HIS A 209 -9.56 -5.80 13.20
CA HIS A 209 -8.79 -4.60 13.49
C HIS A 209 -7.70 -4.87 14.54
N GLU A 210 -8.06 -5.53 15.64
CA GLU A 210 -7.14 -5.86 16.71
C GLU A 210 -6.09 -6.89 16.25
N ALA A 211 -6.51 -8.00 15.64
CA ALA A 211 -5.60 -9.05 15.20
C ALA A 211 -4.58 -8.54 14.18
N ALA A 212 -5.03 -7.73 13.22
CA ALA A 212 -4.12 -7.15 12.21
C ALA A 212 -3.16 -6.14 12.84
N PHE A 213 -3.65 -5.25 13.73
CA PHE A 213 -2.80 -4.29 14.42
C PHE A 213 -1.73 -4.98 15.27
N ASP A 214 -2.12 -5.97 16.06
CA ASP A 214 -1.20 -6.64 16.99
C ASP A 214 -0.09 -7.37 16.24
N TRP A 215 -0.43 -8.06 15.14
CA TRP A 215 0.57 -8.69 14.29
C TRP A 215 1.52 -7.67 13.66
N MET A 216 0.98 -6.59 13.09
CA MET A 216 1.78 -5.52 12.46
C MET A 216 2.70 -4.84 13.48
N ALA A 217 2.18 -4.52 14.66
CA ALA A 217 2.94 -3.90 15.74
C ALA A 217 4.11 -4.79 16.19
N ALA A 218 3.83 -6.07 16.48
CA ALA A 218 4.84 -7.03 16.90
C ALA A 218 5.95 -7.21 15.84
N LYS A 219 5.57 -7.25 14.54
CA LYS A 219 6.54 -7.41 13.45
C LYS A 219 7.40 -6.17 13.29
N LEU A 220 6.82 -4.97 13.33
CA LEU A 220 7.55 -3.70 13.26
C LEU A 220 8.50 -3.52 14.46
N GLU A 221 8.06 -3.85 15.68
CA GLU A 221 8.89 -3.88 16.88
C GLU A 221 10.08 -4.84 16.73
N SER A 222 9.88 -6.02 16.13
CA SER A 222 10.95 -6.98 15.86
C SER A 222 12.02 -6.47 14.89
N TRP A 223 11.67 -5.48 14.08
CA TRP A 223 12.60 -4.77 13.17
C TRP A 223 13.21 -3.51 13.81
N GLY A 224 12.89 -3.20 15.07
CA GLY A 224 13.34 -2.01 15.75
C GLY A 224 12.68 -0.72 15.26
N LEU A 225 11.50 -0.82 14.66
CA LEU A 225 10.72 0.34 14.24
C LEU A 225 9.85 0.86 15.39
N PRO A 226 9.65 2.18 15.49
CA PRO A 226 8.87 2.76 16.58
C PRO A 226 7.38 2.43 16.45
N VAL A 227 6.81 1.91 17.53
CA VAL A 227 5.40 1.55 17.66
C VAL A 227 4.79 2.21 18.91
N GLU A 228 3.60 2.79 18.78
CA GLU A 228 2.76 3.29 19.89
C GLU A 228 1.48 2.43 19.95
N ARG A 229 1.37 1.64 21.00
CA ARG A 229 0.22 0.75 21.26
C ARG A 229 -0.97 1.47 21.87
#